data_4ddb07db75e9d0c3711899a9fada62ff
#
_entry.id   4ddb07db75e9d0c3711899a9fada62ff
#
_cell.length_a   1.000
_cell.length_b   1.000
_cell.length_c   1.000
_cell.angle_alpha   90.00
_cell.angle_beta   90.00
_cell.angle_gamma   90.00
#
_symmetry.space_group_name_H-M   'P 1'
#
loop_
_entity.id
_entity.type
_entity.pdbx_description
1 polymer ?
#
loop_
_entity_poly.entity_id
_entity_poly.type
_entity_poly.pdbx_seq_one_letter_code
_entity_poly.pdbx_strand_id
1 'polypeptide(L)'
;ALSVDAEAVSGQEAVLDDDAIVAVQSAVSRIAAADTHFQVLGPEWDAPSDEFRTAFFGLARLLHPDRLGSFPTELRLEAERAFDQARQAWEVVGDADSRRAYTDHVIHGKKTEEEIAREEMEAIFAAESDFKRGLVAFNAGQIRVAQRAFDAAVRQDPGEPEYKMYLGYTNFRVNRTTNNEAAERGRQMLMDGVDGMKERLAAAGDK
;
A
#
# COMPACT_ATOMS: atom_id res chain seq x y z
N ALA A 1 21.12 78.30 10.13
CA ALA A 1 20.89 77.31 11.15
C ALA A 1 19.51 76.67 10.90
N LEU A 2 19.51 75.52 10.38
CA LEU A 2 18.29 74.62 10.30
C LEU A 2 18.73 73.33 10.88
N SER A 3 18.31 73.08 12.12
CA SER A 3 18.41 71.78 12.79
C SER A 3 17.43 70.78 12.09
N VAL A 4 17.96 69.70 11.61
CA VAL A 4 17.15 68.58 11.14
C VAL A 4 17.15 67.56 12.27
N ASP A 5 16.03 67.51 12.97
CA ASP A 5 15.78 66.48 13.96
C ASP A 5 15.67 65.11 13.23
N ALA A 6 16.64 64.23 13.52
CA ALA A 6 16.60 62.84 13.14
C ALA A 6 15.64 62.12 14.09
N GLU A 7 14.39 61.98 13.66
CA GLU A 7 13.48 61.02 14.31
C GLU A 7 14.01 59.63 14.17
N ALA A 8 14.41 59.07 15.30
CA ALA A 8 14.76 57.70 15.47
C ALA A 8 13.53 56.84 15.18
N VAL A 9 13.52 56.14 14.04
CA VAL A 9 12.61 55.06 13.80
C VAL A 9 13.01 53.93 14.76
N SER A 10 12.37 53.91 15.92
CA SER A 10 12.45 52.76 16.83
C SER A 10 11.72 51.57 16.15
N GLY A 11 12.48 50.71 15.50
CA GLY A 11 12.02 49.40 15.13
C GLY A 11 11.60 48.70 16.42
N GLN A 12 10.27 48.53 16.61
CA GLN A 12 9.77 47.58 17.57
C GLN A 12 10.22 46.19 17.06
N GLU A 13 11.33 45.67 17.63
CA GLU A 13 11.59 44.23 17.61
C GLU A 13 10.38 43.57 18.27
N ALA A 14 9.59 42.90 17.49
CA ALA A 14 8.49 42.08 18.00
C ALA A 14 9.12 41.06 18.96
N VAL A 15 8.89 41.25 20.25
CA VAL A 15 9.32 40.29 21.28
C VAL A 15 8.62 38.99 20.90
N LEU A 16 9.41 38.02 20.46
CA LEU A 16 8.92 36.69 20.19
C LEU A 16 8.33 36.15 21.50
N ASP A 17 7.08 35.69 21.43
CA ASP A 17 6.41 35.01 22.54
C ASP A 17 7.09 33.64 22.70
N ASP A 18 7.88 33.48 23.77
CA ASP A 18 8.55 32.20 24.05
C ASP A 18 7.57 31.04 24.14
N ASP A 19 6.37 31.27 24.62
CA ASP A 19 5.31 30.25 24.68
C ASP A 19 4.87 29.84 23.26
N ALA A 20 4.83 30.77 22.32
CA ALA A 20 4.51 30.46 20.93
C ALA A 20 5.63 29.63 20.25
N ILE A 21 6.90 29.94 20.54
CA ILE A 21 8.02 29.12 20.05
C ILE A 21 7.94 27.70 20.58
N VAL A 22 7.72 27.52 21.87
CA VAL A 22 7.60 26.21 22.51
C VAL A 22 6.41 25.43 21.94
N ALA A 23 5.27 26.08 21.70
CA ALA A 23 4.10 25.44 21.09
C ALA A 23 4.39 24.92 19.67
N VAL A 24 5.06 25.74 18.83
CA VAL A 24 5.46 25.33 17.47
C VAL A 24 6.46 24.19 17.51
N GLN A 25 7.50 24.27 18.35
CA GLN A 25 8.51 23.20 18.50
C GLN A 25 7.87 21.89 18.95
N SER A 26 6.95 21.94 19.90
CA SER A 26 6.23 20.76 20.38
C SER A 26 5.39 20.13 19.28
N ALA A 27 4.65 20.93 18.50
CA ALA A 27 3.85 20.44 17.39
C ALA A 27 4.73 19.82 16.29
N VAL A 28 5.81 20.48 15.90
CA VAL A 28 6.79 19.99 14.92
C VAL A 28 7.39 18.67 15.36
N SER A 29 7.87 18.57 16.61
CA SER A 29 8.46 17.34 17.15
C SER A 29 7.47 16.18 17.18
N ARG A 30 6.22 16.43 17.57
CA ARG A 30 5.17 15.43 17.60
C ARG A 30 4.85 14.95 16.18
N ILE A 31 4.69 15.86 15.23
CA ILE A 31 4.37 15.53 13.84
C ILE A 31 5.54 14.75 13.19
N ALA A 32 6.77 15.17 13.43
CA ALA A 32 7.95 14.48 12.90
C ALA A 32 8.12 13.04 13.43
N ALA A 33 7.61 12.75 14.62
CA ALA A 33 7.62 11.41 15.22
C ALA A 33 6.38 10.57 14.89
N ALA A 34 5.44 11.09 14.10
CA ALA A 34 4.19 10.42 13.80
C ALA A 34 4.35 9.37 12.69
N ASP A 35 3.86 8.15 12.94
CA ASP A 35 3.83 7.04 11.98
C ASP A 35 2.52 7.00 11.17
N THR A 36 1.46 7.65 11.68
CA THR A 36 0.14 7.65 11.05
C THR A 36 -0.46 9.06 10.92
N HIS A 37 -1.38 9.24 9.98
CA HIS A 37 -2.11 10.50 9.84
C HIS A 37 -2.93 10.86 11.10
N PHE A 38 -3.37 9.87 11.86
CA PHE A 38 -4.03 10.10 13.15
C PHE A 38 -3.08 10.76 14.15
N GLN A 39 -1.88 10.22 14.29
CA GLN A 39 -0.83 10.79 15.17
C GLN A 39 -0.37 12.17 14.71
N VAL A 40 -0.33 12.43 13.39
CA VAL A 40 -0.05 13.76 12.83
C VAL A 40 -1.07 14.79 13.30
N LEU A 41 -2.38 14.48 13.20
CA LEU A 41 -3.43 15.41 13.62
C LEU A 41 -3.64 15.40 15.13
N GLY A 42 -3.48 14.25 15.81
CA GLY A 42 -3.57 14.11 17.25
C GLY A 42 -4.74 13.28 17.78
N PRO A 43 -5.97 13.37 17.23
CA PRO A 43 -7.08 12.53 17.67
C PRO A 43 -6.83 11.06 17.43
N GLU A 44 -7.43 10.20 18.26
CA GLU A 44 -7.43 8.75 18.08
C GLU A 44 -8.23 8.36 16.82
N TRP A 45 -7.90 7.21 16.23
CA TRP A 45 -8.46 6.76 14.97
C TRP A 45 -10.01 6.62 14.97
N ASP A 46 -10.61 6.38 16.13
CA ASP A 46 -12.07 6.24 16.35
C ASP A 46 -12.76 7.53 16.82
N ALA A 47 -11.99 8.63 16.91
CA ALA A 47 -12.54 9.92 17.33
C ALA A 47 -13.60 10.45 16.35
N PRO A 48 -14.55 11.27 16.83
CA PRO A 48 -15.54 11.94 15.99
C PRO A 48 -14.91 12.84 14.92
N SER A 49 -15.60 12.99 13.78
CA SER A 49 -15.10 13.77 12.64
C SER A 49 -14.80 15.24 12.94
N ASP A 50 -15.53 15.83 13.88
CA ASP A 50 -15.35 17.22 14.32
C ASP A 50 -14.08 17.42 15.15
N GLU A 51 -13.59 16.39 15.83
CA GLU A 51 -12.30 16.43 16.54
C GLU A 51 -11.14 16.53 15.54
N PHE A 52 -11.14 15.74 14.47
CA PHE A 52 -10.13 15.83 13.41
C PHE A 52 -10.13 17.21 12.74
N ARG A 53 -11.32 17.73 12.49
CA ARG A 53 -11.48 19.07 11.92
C ARG A 53 -10.90 20.14 12.84
N THR A 54 -11.24 20.10 14.12
CA THR A 54 -10.75 21.03 15.14
C THR A 54 -9.24 20.96 15.28
N ALA A 55 -8.68 19.74 15.31
CA ALA A 55 -7.25 19.50 15.40
C ALA A 55 -6.50 20.06 14.19
N PHE A 56 -6.98 19.78 12.97
CA PHE A 56 -6.38 20.30 11.75
C PHE A 56 -6.38 21.84 11.72
N PHE A 57 -7.51 22.50 12.00
CA PHE A 57 -7.56 23.96 12.01
C PHE A 57 -6.71 24.55 13.14
N GLY A 58 -6.56 23.85 14.27
CA GLY A 58 -5.62 24.24 15.32
C GLY A 58 -4.18 24.23 14.84
N LEU A 59 -3.75 23.14 14.21
CA LEU A 59 -2.41 23.00 13.61
C LEU A 59 -2.19 24.02 12.48
N ALA A 60 -3.18 24.17 11.59
CA ALA A 60 -3.10 25.13 10.49
C ALA A 60 -2.91 26.56 11.00
N ARG A 61 -3.59 26.93 12.08
CA ARG A 61 -3.40 28.25 12.70
C ARG A 61 -2.03 28.40 13.36
N LEU A 62 -1.53 27.34 14.01
CA LEU A 62 -0.26 27.36 14.72
C LEU A 62 0.93 27.40 13.77
N LEU A 63 0.91 26.61 12.69
CA LEU A 63 2.02 26.36 11.78
C LEU A 63 1.95 27.19 10.48
N HIS A 64 0.98 28.12 10.34
CA HIS A 64 0.82 28.89 9.11
C HIS A 64 2.05 29.77 8.83
N PRO A 65 2.62 29.76 7.61
CA PRO A 65 3.82 30.51 7.28
C PRO A 65 3.75 32.01 7.62
N ASP A 66 2.58 32.64 7.40
CA ASP A 66 2.38 34.07 7.69
C ASP A 66 2.55 34.43 9.17
N ARG A 67 2.38 33.48 10.07
CA ARG A 67 2.54 33.67 11.51
C ARG A 67 3.97 33.46 11.99
N LEU A 68 4.77 32.81 11.20
CA LEU A 68 6.13 32.36 11.57
C LEU A 68 7.21 33.34 11.08
N GLY A 69 6.83 34.47 10.49
CA GLY A 69 7.79 35.43 9.88
C GLY A 69 8.91 35.90 10.79
N SER A 70 8.63 36.05 12.09
CA SER A 70 9.61 36.47 13.11
C SER A 70 10.36 35.31 13.79
N PHE A 71 10.01 34.05 13.49
CA PHE A 71 10.62 32.86 14.09
C PHE A 71 12.00 32.56 13.48
N PRO A 72 12.90 31.84 14.20
CA PRO A 72 14.17 31.37 13.66
C PRO A 72 14.00 30.61 12.36
N THR A 73 14.90 30.81 11.40
CA THR A 73 14.76 30.23 10.05
C THR A 73 14.64 28.71 10.05
N GLU A 74 15.39 28.02 10.89
CA GLU A 74 15.34 26.57 11.02
C GLU A 74 13.96 26.10 11.49
N LEU A 75 13.42 26.74 12.53
CA LEU A 75 12.09 26.40 13.05
C LEU A 75 10.97 26.67 12.03
N ARG A 76 11.12 27.75 11.22
CA ARG A 76 10.16 28.02 10.13
C ARG A 76 10.14 26.91 9.09
N LEU A 77 11.31 26.44 8.64
CA LEU A 77 11.42 25.36 7.66
C LEU A 77 10.85 24.03 8.21
N GLU A 78 11.07 23.75 9.47
CA GLU A 78 10.49 22.58 10.13
C GLU A 78 8.97 22.70 10.27
N ALA A 79 8.47 23.87 10.64
CA ALA A 79 7.04 24.13 10.74
C ALA A 79 6.32 24.08 9.39
N GLU A 80 6.94 24.55 8.30
CA GLU A 80 6.42 24.41 6.94
C GLU A 80 6.26 22.92 6.56
N ARG A 81 7.26 22.10 6.84
CA ARG A 81 7.17 20.64 6.60
C ARG A 81 6.07 19.99 7.44
N ALA A 82 5.98 20.37 8.72
CA ALA A 82 4.94 19.87 9.61
C ALA A 82 3.53 20.32 9.16
N PHE A 83 3.40 21.53 8.64
CA PHE A 83 2.15 22.03 8.07
C PHE A 83 1.74 21.21 6.83
N ASP A 84 2.69 20.95 5.92
CA ASP A 84 2.43 20.11 4.75
C ASP A 84 2.01 18.68 5.14
N GLN A 85 2.66 18.09 6.15
CA GLN A 85 2.25 16.79 6.69
C GLN A 85 0.84 16.82 7.30
N ALA A 86 0.52 17.88 8.06
CA ALA A 86 -0.81 18.05 8.63
C ALA A 86 -1.89 18.21 7.53
N ARG A 87 -1.57 18.93 6.45
CA ARG A 87 -2.46 19.08 5.29
C ARG A 87 -2.69 17.75 4.58
N GLN A 88 -1.62 16.97 4.31
CA GLN A 88 -1.73 15.64 3.72
C GLN A 88 -2.54 14.69 4.61
N ALA A 89 -2.31 14.71 5.92
CA ALA A 89 -3.08 13.92 6.86
C ALA A 89 -4.57 14.30 6.82
N TRP A 90 -4.89 15.60 6.75
CA TRP A 90 -6.26 16.08 6.64
C TRP A 90 -6.94 15.66 5.32
N GLU A 91 -6.23 15.67 4.19
CA GLU A 91 -6.73 15.19 2.90
C GLU A 91 -7.17 13.72 2.97
N VAL A 92 -6.50 12.91 3.79
CA VAL A 92 -6.83 11.48 3.96
C VAL A 92 -7.92 11.27 5.01
N VAL A 93 -7.79 11.86 6.21
CA VAL A 93 -8.69 11.54 7.32
C VAL A 93 -9.83 12.56 7.54
N GLY A 94 -9.82 13.65 6.80
CA GLY A 94 -10.87 14.69 6.87
C GLY A 94 -12.20 14.24 6.29
N ASP A 95 -12.18 13.43 5.25
CA ASP A 95 -13.36 12.79 4.67
C ASP A 95 -13.67 11.46 5.38
N ALA A 96 -14.95 11.15 5.59
CA ALA A 96 -15.35 9.99 6.36
C ALA A 96 -15.06 8.65 5.67
N ASP A 97 -15.21 8.60 4.34
CA ASP A 97 -15.00 7.36 3.58
C ASP A 97 -13.52 7.09 3.38
N SER A 98 -12.73 8.12 3.05
CA SER A 98 -11.27 8.06 2.97
C SER A 98 -10.66 7.65 4.30
N ARG A 99 -11.13 8.24 5.41
CA ARG A 99 -10.70 7.88 6.77
C ARG A 99 -11.01 6.42 7.09
N ARG A 100 -12.19 5.90 6.72
CA ARG A 100 -12.54 4.50 6.93
C ARG A 100 -11.59 3.57 6.17
N ALA A 101 -11.33 3.85 4.90
CA ALA A 101 -10.39 3.07 4.09
C ALA A 101 -8.97 3.09 4.69
N TYR A 102 -8.51 4.28 5.12
CA TYR A 102 -7.22 4.44 5.78
C TYR A 102 -7.15 3.69 7.12
N THR A 103 -8.22 3.74 7.94
CA THR A 103 -8.32 2.99 9.20
C THR A 103 -8.27 1.49 8.96
N ASP A 104 -9.02 1.01 7.97
CA ASP A 104 -9.01 -0.40 7.58
C ASP A 104 -7.62 -0.88 7.20
N HIS A 105 -6.87 -0.06 6.45
CA HIS A 105 -5.51 -0.39 6.04
C HIS A 105 -4.52 -0.32 7.23
N VAL A 106 -4.44 0.83 7.91
CA VAL A 106 -3.37 1.11 8.89
C VAL A 106 -3.62 0.46 10.25
N ILE A 107 -4.87 0.43 10.71
CA ILE A 107 -5.23 -0.10 12.04
C ILE A 107 -5.62 -1.58 11.96
N HIS A 108 -6.40 -1.97 10.95
CA HIS A 108 -6.91 -3.33 10.81
C HIS A 108 -6.08 -4.21 9.87
N GLY A 109 -5.03 -3.68 9.25
CA GLY A 109 -4.12 -4.42 8.37
C GLY A 109 -4.77 -4.95 7.09
N LYS A 110 -5.90 -4.37 6.65
CA LYS A 110 -6.53 -4.73 5.40
C LYS A 110 -5.68 -4.23 4.24
N LYS A 111 -5.41 -5.10 3.28
CA LYS A 111 -4.70 -4.73 2.06
C LYS A 111 -5.53 -3.78 1.21
N THR A 112 -4.86 -2.83 0.59
CA THR A 112 -5.49 -1.97 -0.43
C THR A 112 -5.75 -2.76 -1.71
N GLU A 113 -6.65 -2.26 -2.56
CA GLU A 113 -6.92 -2.88 -3.87
C GLU A 113 -5.65 -2.93 -4.73
N GLU A 114 -4.79 -1.91 -4.64
CA GLU A 114 -3.51 -1.86 -5.35
C GLU A 114 -2.52 -2.93 -4.86
N GLU A 115 -2.47 -3.17 -3.55
CA GLU A 115 -1.63 -4.22 -2.96
C GLU A 115 -2.13 -5.61 -3.36
N ILE A 116 -3.45 -5.83 -3.35
CA ILE A 116 -4.06 -7.09 -3.79
C ILE A 116 -3.75 -7.32 -5.28
N ALA A 117 -3.99 -6.32 -6.14
CA ALA A 117 -3.72 -6.42 -7.57
C ALA A 117 -2.23 -6.67 -7.87
N ARG A 118 -1.33 -6.05 -7.11
CA ARG A 118 0.12 -6.30 -7.25
C ARG A 118 0.48 -7.73 -6.86
N GLU A 119 -0.02 -8.23 -5.73
CA GLU A 119 0.22 -9.60 -5.29
C GLU A 119 -0.32 -10.64 -6.28
N GLU A 120 -1.53 -10.39 -6.82
CA GLU A 120 -2.12 -11.25 -7.86
C GLU A 120 -1.25 -11.27 -9.12
N MET A 121 -0.76 -10.12 -9.56
CA MET A 121 0.14 -10.03 -10.71
C MET A 121 1.47 -10.75 -10.45
N GLU A 122 2.07 -10.57 -9.28
CA GLU A 122 3.30 -11.28 -8.89
C GLU A 122 3.08 -12.80 -8.86
N ALA A 123 1.92 -13.25 -8.36
CA ALA A 123 1.54 -14.67 -8.36
C ALA A 123 1.42 -15.24 -9.78
N ILE A 124 0.78 -14.50 -10.71
CA ILE A 124 0.66 -14.89 -12.12
C ILE A 124 2.04 -15.03 -12.77
N PHE A 125 2.93 -14.05 -12.58
CA PHE A 125 4.29 -14.13 -13.14
C PHE A 125 5.10 -15.30 -12.56
N ALA A 126 4.97 -15.55 -11.27
CA ALA A 126 5.64 -16.67 -10.62
C ALA A 126 5.07 -18.01 -11.12
N ALA A 127 3.75 -18.11 -11.28
CA ALA A 127 3.11 -19.29 -11.85
C ALA A 127 3.59 -19.59 -13.27
N GLU A 128 3.66 -18.56 -14.13
CA GLU A 128 4.15 -18.71 -15.50
C GLU A 128 5.61 -19.15 -15.55
N SER A 129 6.46 -18.61 -14.67
CA SER A 129 7.86 -19.01 -14.54
C SER A 129 8.01 -20.48 -14.14
N ASP A 130 7.22 -20.92 -13.13
CA ASP A 130 7.21 -22.31 -12.68
C ASP A 130 6.66 -23.23 -13.76
N PHE A 131 5.65 -22.83 -14.48
CA PHE A 131 5.09 -23.60 -15.59
C PHE A 131 6.11 -23.77 -16.71
N LYS A 132 6.79 -22.71 -17.15
CA LYS A 132 7.86 -22.79 -18.15
C LYS A 132 8.98 -23.74 -17.73
N ARG A 133 9.39 -23.68 -16.46
CA ARG A 133 10.37 -24.62 -15.88
C ARG A 133 9.86 -26.07 -15.93
N GLY A 134 8.57 -26.24 -15.63
CA GLY A 134 7.88 -27.53 -15.75
C GLY A 134 7.90 -28.08 -17.17
N LEU A 135 7.63 -27.26 -18.18
CA LEU A 135 7.66 -27.65 -19.59
C LEU A 135 9.06 -28.09 -20.04
N VAL A 136 10.12 -27.38 -19.62
CA VAL A 136 11.50 -27.78 -19.91
C VAL A 136 11.82 -29.15 -19.32
N ALA A 137 11.45 -29.38 -18.05
CA ALA A 137 11.66 -30.68 -17.41
C ALA A 137 10.80 -31.81 -18.06
N PHE A 138 9.59 -31.47 -18.44
CA PHE A 138 8.68 -32.38 -19.12
C PHE A 138 9.22 -32.84 -20.47
N ASN A 139 9.69 -31.92 -21.30
CA ASN A 139 10.30 -32.23 -22.59
C ASN A 139 11.60 -33.00 -22.45
N ALA A 140 12.31 -32.82 -21.34
CA ALA A 140 13.51 -33.61 -21.00
C ALA A 140 13.17 -35.01 -20.42
N GLY A 141 11.89 -35.38 -20.32
CA GLY A 141 11.48 -36.67 -19.74
C GLY A 141 11.59 -36.75 -18.21
N GLN A 142 11.89 -35.63 -17.54
CA GLN A 142 12.04 -35.56 -16.08
C GLN A 142 10.69 -35.37 -15.39
N ILE A 143 9.80 -36.36 -15.51
CA ILE A 143 8.38 -36.24 -15.14
C ILE A 143 8.16 -35.82 -13.68
N ARG A 144 8.95 -36.33 -12.71
CA ARG A 144 8.82 -35.93 -11.30
C ARG A 144 9.27 -34.49 -11.02
N VAL A 145 10.22 -33.97 -11.80
CA VAL A 145 10.67 -32.56 -11.71
C VAL A 145 9.58 -31.66 -12.31
N ALA A 146 9.05 -32.04 -13.48
CA ALA A 146 7.94 -31.33 -14.14
C ALA A 146 6.70 -31.28 -13.24
N GLN A 147 6.32 -32.41 -12.62
CA GLN A 147 5.21 -32.48 -11.67
C GLN A 147 5.32 -31.46 -10.55
N ARG A 148 6.50 -31.33 -9.91
CA ARG A 148 6.69 -30.36 -8.83
C ARG A 148 6.60 -28.91 -9.31
N ALA A 149 7.09 -28.65 -10.51
CA ALA A 149 7.02 -27.30 -11.10
C ALA A 149 5.57 -26.93 -11.50
N PHE A 150 4.83 -27.85 -12.11
CA PHE A 150 3.41 -27.64 -12.42
C PHE A 150 2.54 -27.53 -11.17
N ASP A 151 2.86 -28.27 -10.10
CA ASP A 151 2.19 -28.15 -8.82
C ASP A 151 2.42 -26.76 -8.18
N ALA A 152 3.62 -26.20 -8.30
CA ALA A 152 3.91 -24.84 -7.87
C ALA A 152 3.13 -23.80 -8.69
N ALA A 153 3.03 -23.97 -10.02
CA ALA A 153 2.28 -23.09 -10.89
C ALA A 153 0.77 -23.09 -10.54
N VAL A 154 0.17 -24.27 -10.36
CA VAL A 154 -1.26 -24.41 -9.97
C VAL A 154 -1.54 -23.81 -8.60
N ARG A 155 -0.61 -23.88 -7.64
CA ARG A 155 -0.80 -23.24 -6.33
C ARG A 155 -0.82 -21.73 -6.39
N GLN A 156 -0.05 -21.12 -7.31
CA GLN A 156 0.04 -19.67 -7.46
C GLN A 156 -1.08 -19.12 -8.33
N ASP A 157 -1.47 -19.84 -9.37
CA ASP A 157 -2.62 -19.52 -10.22
C ASP A 157 -3.50 -20.76 -10.45
N PRO A 158 -4.41 -21.03 -9.51
CA PRO A 158 -5.33 -22.17 -9.62
C PRO A 158 -6.43 -21.97 -10.68
N GLY A 159 -6.56 -20.78 -11.25
CA GLY A 159 -7.52 -20.45 -12.31
C GLY A 159 -7.08 -20.91 -13.69
N GLU A 160 -5.77 -21.17 -13.92
CA GLU A 160 -5.24 -21.49 -15.24
C GLU A 160 -5.46 -22.97 -15.63
N PRO A 161 -6.31 -23.26 -16.63
CA PRO A 161 -6.63 -24.64 -17.01
C PRO A 161 -5.43 -25.39 -17.56
N GLU A 162 -4.52 -24.74 -18.28
CA GLU A 162 -3.34 -25.37 -18.86
C GLU A 162 -2.44 -25.94 -17.77
N TYR A 163 -2.24 -25.21 -16.66
CA TYR A 163 -1.44 -25.69 -15.53
C TYR A 163 -2.02 -26.95 -14.91
N LYS A 164 -3.37 -26.97 -14.73
CA LYS A 164 -4.11 -28.15 -14.23
C LYS A 164 -3.94 -29.35 -15.16
N MET A 165 -4.04 -29.12 -16.46
CA MET A 165 -3.90 -30.17 -17.47
C MET A 165 -2.51 -30.86 -17.36
N TYR A 166 -1.44 -30.08 -17.32
CA TYR A 166 -0.07 -30.63 -17.22
C TYR A 166 0.19 -31.28 -15.87
N LEU A 167 -0.28 -30.69 -14.77
CA LEU A 167 -0.18 -31.30 -13.44
C LEU A 167 -0.95 -32.62 -13.37
N GLY A 168 -2.19 -32.64 -13.88
CA GLY A 168 -3.00 -33.84 -13.94
C GLY A 168 -2.33 -34.96 -14.72
N TYR A 169 -1.78 -34.65 -15.89
CA TYR A 169 -1.03 -35.62 -16.71
C TYR A 169 0.19 -36.16 -15.98
N THR A 170 1.00 -35.31 -15.37
CA THR A 170 2.20 -35.74 -14.65
C THR A 170 1.84 -36.55 -13.40
N ASN A 171 0.80 -36.18 -12.67
CA ASN A 171 0.27 -36.96 -11.54
C ASN A 171 -0.18 -38.35 -11.97
N PHE A 172 -0.93 -38.45 -13.07
CA PHE A 172 -1.30 -39.75 -13.64
C PHE A 172 -0.08 -40.59 -14.00
N ARG A 173 0.88 -40.04 -14.76
CA ARG A 173 2.08 -40.73 -15.20
C ARG A 173 2.93 -41.27 -14.05
N VAL A 174 3.09 -40.48 -12.97
CA VAL A 174 3.90 -40.87 -11.80
C VAL A 174 3.23 -41.99 -11.01
N ASN A 175 1.91 -41.98 -10.89
CA ASN A 175 1.17 -42.83 -9.95
C ASN A 175 0.50 -44.08 -10.61
N ARG A 176 0.41 -44.15 -11.93
CA ARG A 176 -0.37 -45.20 -12.66
C ARG A 176 -0.02 -46.65 -12.33
N THR A 177 1.21 -46.88 -11.82
CA THR A 177 1.68 -48.25 -11.49
C THR A 177 1.82 -48.48 -9.99
N THR A 178 1.74 -47.43 -9.17
CA THR A 178 2.02 -47.50 -7.74
C THR A 178 0.87 -47.09 -6.84
N ASN A 179 -0.01 -46.21 -7.33
CA ASN A 179 -1.16 -45.73 -6.58
C ASN A 179 -2.31 -45.40 -7.52
N ASN A 180 -3.23 -46.35 -7.68
CA ASN A 180 -4.36 -46.23 -8.61
C ASN A 180 -5.30 -45.04 -8.27
N GLU A 181 -5.53 -44.77 -6.98
CA GLU A 181 -6.38 -43.65 -6.55
C GLU A 181 -5.73 -42.29 -6.87
N ALA A 182 -4.43 -42.15 -6.63
CA ALA A 182 -3.72 -40.94 -7.00
C ALA A 182 -3.63 -40.78 -8.52
N ALA A 183 -3.51 -41.84 -9.27
CA ALA A 183 -3.54 -41.83 -10.73
C ALA A 183 -4.92 -41.35 -11.24
N GLU A 184 -6.00 -41.85 -10.66
CA GLU A 184 -7.36 -41.46 -11.05
C GLU A 184 -7.66 -39.99 -10.74
N ARG A 185 -7.21 -39.47 -9.57
CA ARG A 185 -7.26 -38.02 -9.29
C ARG A 185 -6.46 -37.19 -10.31
N GLY A 186 -5.29 -37.70 -10.72
CA GLY A 186 -4.49 -37.07 -11.78
C GLY A 186 -5.22 -37.04 -13.12
N ARG A 187 -5.89 -38.15 -13.47
CA ARG A 187 -6.70 -38.22 -14.68
C ARG A 187 -7.89 -37.27 -14.67
N GLN A 188 -8.59 -37.19 -13.56
CA GLN A 188 -9.69 -36.22 -13.41
C GLN A 188 -9.22 -34.77 -13.56
N MET A 189 -8.14 -34.41 -12.88
CA MET A 189 -7.54 -33.07 -12.99
C MET A 189 -7.11 -32.74 -14.42
N LEU A 190 -6.57 -33.71 -15.17
CA LEU A 190 -6.24 -33.55 -16.59
C LEU A 190 -7.51 -33.24 -17.41
N MET A 191 -8.60 -33.96 -17.20
CA MET A 191 -9.85 -33.73 -17.91
C MET A 191 -10.47 -32.38 -17.59
N ASP A 192 -10.47 -31.98 -16.31
CA ASP A 192 -10.94 -30.66 -15.87
C ASP A 192 -10.14 -29.53 -16.53
N GLY A 193 -8.82 -29.69 -16.64
CA GLY A 193 -7.96 -28.73 -17.34
C GLY A 193 -8.27 -28.66 -18.84
N VAL A 194 -8.46 -29.80 -19.50
CA VAL A 194 -8.83 -29.85 -20.93
C VAL A 194 -10.18 -29.18 -21.17
N ASP A 195 -11.15 -29.42 -20.32
CA ASP A 195 -12.50 -28.84 -20.47
C ASP A 195 -12.47 -27.32 -20.21
N GLY A 196 -11.74 -26.85 -19.21
CA GLY A 196 -11.53 -25.43 -19.00
C GLY A 196 -10.82 -24.71 -20.16
N MET A 197 -9.87 -25.40 -20.85
CA MET A 197 -9.27 -24.85 -22.07
C MET A 197 -10.27 -24.77 -23.23
N LYS A 198 -11.13 -25.77 -23.40
CA LYS A 198 -12.19 -25.73 -24.43
C LYS A 198 -13.17 -24.58 -24.19
N GLU A 199 -13.59 -24.38 -22.94
CA GLU A 199 -14.46 -23.26 -22.56
C GLU A 199 -13.83 -21.91 -22.87
N ARG A 200 -12.54 -21.75 -22.54
CA ARG A 200 -11.78 -20.53 -22.86
C ARG A 200 -11.68 -20.27 -24.36
N LEU A 201 -11.45 -21.32 -25.16
CA LEU A 201 -11.39 -21.21 -26.62
C LEU A 201 -12.77 -20.86 -27.20
N ALA A 202 -13.84 -21.45 -26.71
CA ALA A 202 -15.19 -21.10 -27.13
C ALA A 202 -15.52 -19.63 -26.84
N ALA A 203 -15.21 -19.16 -25.62
CA ALA A 203 -15.41 -17.75 -25.23
C ALA A 203 -14.56 -16.76 -26.04
N ALA A 204 -13.41 -17.17 -26.55
CA ALA A 204 -12.55 -16.36 -27.40
C ALA A 204 -13.00 -16.33 -28.88
N GLY A 205 -13.68 -17.38 -29.34
CA GLY A 205 -14.18 -17.48 -30.72
C GLY A 205 -15.50 -16.72 -30.98
N ASP A 206 -16.18 -16.30 -29.94
CA ASP A 206 -17.43 -15.53 -30.00
C ASP A 206 -17.22 -14.00 -30.04
N LYS A 207 -15.98 -13.54 -30.12
CA LYS A 207 -15.58 -12.12 -30.25
C LYS A 207 -15.01 -11.81 -31.62
#